data_dff5e9e6860c8d2b8c2ca4e271f881ab
#
_entry.id   dff5e9e6860c8d2b8c2ca4e271f881ab
#
_cell.length_a   1.000
_cell.length_b   1.000
_cell.length_c   1.000
_cell.angle_alpha   90.00
_cell.angle_beta   90.00
_cell.angle_gamma   90.00
#
_symmetry.space_group_name_H-M   'P 1'
#
loop_
_entity.id
_entity.type
_entity.pdbx_description
1 polymer ?
#
loop_
_entity_poly.entity_id
_entity_poly.type
_entity_poly.pdbx_seq_one_letter_code
_entity_poly.pdbx_strand_id
1 'polypeptide(L)'
;MPKPLIAITALARVEDPIHPPVVGARLSYIRALLSLGASPLIIPLGTDPLEIDRILSFCDGLLLTGGEDVDPSLYGEAPHEKLGAIDPRRDALDISAIQIARSQQKPILGICRGCQILNVAYGGSLYQDIDAQRPQHDEHNQSRQQEFAHSLHLVATSKLASFLGPEDIRANSFHHQAVKAVGTGLVASGQSDDGLIEAIE
;
A
#
# COMPACT_ATOMS: atom_id res chain seq x y z
N MET A 1 5.29 17.01 23.13
CA MET A 1 6.15 16.02 22.41
C MET A 1 6.38 16.53 21.00
N PRO A 2 7.54 16.32 20.37
CA PRO A 2 7.72 16.66 18.97
C PRO A 2 6.70 15.88 18.11
N LYS A 3 6.31 16.48 16.98
CA LYS A 3 5.40 15.83 16.03
C LYS A 3 6.09 14.63 15.37
N PRO A 4 5.43 13.49 15.20
CA PRO A 4 6.01 12.35 14.47
C PRO A 4 6.38 12.75 13.04
N LEU A 5 7.55 12.34 12.56
CA LEU A 5 7.99 12.51 11.19
C LEU A 5 7.74 11.21 10.42
N ILE A 6 6.85 11.26 9.42
CA ILE A 6 6.46 10.07 8.66
C ILE A 6 6.99 10.17 7.23
N ALA A 7 7.85 9.22 6.87
CA ALA A 7 8.31 9.07 5.50
C ALA A 7 7.18 8.58 4.59
N ILE A 8 7.07 9.12 3.39
CA ILE A 8 6.14 8.70 2.34
C ILE A 8 6.94 8.40 1.08
N THR A 9 6.84 7.20 0.53
CA THR A 9 7.41 6.91 -0.79
C THR A 9 6.64 7.63 -1.89
N ALA A 10 7.38 8.28 -2.79
CA ALA A 10 6.80 9.07 -3.85
C ALA A 10 6.26 8.22 -5.01
N LEU A 11 5.35 8.82 -5.78
CA LEU A 11 4.94 8.39 -7.11
C LEU A 11 5.40 9.42 -8.15
N ALA A 12 5.55 8.99 -9.39
CA ALA A 12 5.70 9.91 -10.52
C ALA A 12 4.32 10.19 -11.13
N ARG A 13 4.12 11.42 -11.54
CA ARG A 13 2.96 11.82 -12.34
C ARG A 13 3.44 12.51 -13.60
N VAL A 14 3.16 11.90 -14.73
CA VAL A 14 3.37 12.49 -16.06
C VAL A 14 1.99 12.80 -16.60
N GLU A 15 1.49 14.02 -16.38
CA GLU A 15 0.12 14.37 -16.76
C GLU A 15 -0.02 15.02 -18.12
N ASP A 16 1.05 15.59 -18.64
CA ASP A 16 0.96 16.47 -19.79
C ASP A 16 2.31 16.52 -20.52
N PRO A 17 2.35 16.36 -21.85
CA PRO A 17 3.57 16.53 -22.63
C PRO A 17 4.16 17.95 -22.54
N ILE A 18 3.38 18.92 -22.08
CA ILE A 18 3.80 20.33 -21.94
C ILE A 18 4.44 20.58 -20.58
N HIS A 19 4.09 19.81 -19.53
CA HIS A 19 4.63 20.01 -18.18
C HIS A 19 5.67 18.94 -17.83
N PRO A 20 6.76 19.30 -17.17
CA PRO A 20 7.77 18.33 -16.73
C PRO A 20 7.14 17.35 -15.74
N PRO A 21 7.61 16.07 -15.70
CA PRO A 21 7.12 15.09 -14.75
C PRO A 21 7.32 15.55 -13.31
N VAL A 22 6.33 15.33 -12.47
CA VAL A 22 6.36 15.68 -11.04
C VAL A 22 6.49 14.40 -10.20
N VAL A 23 7.33 14.44 -9.20
CA VAL A 23 7.48 13.40 -8.19
C VAL A 23 6.90 13.91 -6.88
N GLY A 24 6.02 13.11 -6.26
CA GLY A 24 5.36 13.55 -5.03
C GLY A 24 4.44 12.52 -4.40
N ALA A 25 3.51 12.96 -3.57
CA ALA A 25 2.48 12.13 -2.97
C ALA A 25 1.09 12.78 -3.15
N ARG A 26 0.04 11.96 -3.19
CA ARG A 26 -1.33 12.49 -3.28
C ARG A 26 -1.66 13.33 -2.04
N LEU A 27 -2.29 14.46 -2.26
CA LEU A 27 -2.61 15.44 -1.21
C LEU A 27 -3.47 14.85 -0.07
N SER A 28 -4.29 13.82 -0.36
CA SER A 28 -5.10 13.13 0.64
C SER A 28 -4.26 12.51 1.76
N TYR A 29 -3.16 11.83 1.43
CA TYR A 29 -2.23 11.24 2.41
C TYR A 29 -1.53 12.32 3.24
N ILE A 30 -1.05 13.37 2.57
CA ILE A 30 -0.41 14.50 3.23
C ILE A 30 -1.37 15.16 4.23
N ARG A 31 -2.62 15.43 3.81
CA ARG A 31 -3.64 16.04 4.67
C ARG A 31 -4.01 15.13 5.85
N ALA A 32 -4.12 13.82 5.62
CA ALA A 32 -4.42 12.87 6.70
C ALA A 32 -3.33 12.91 7.79
N LEU A 33 -2.05 12.85 7.41
CA LEU A 33 -0.94 12.95 8.37
C LEU A 33 -0.93 14.29 9.11
N LEU A 34 -1.09 15.39 8.40
CA LEU A 34 -1.12 16.73 9.00
C LEU A 34 -2.29 16.89 9.98
N SER A 35 -3.48 16.35 9.67
CA SER A 35 -4.65 16.42 10.56
C SER A 35 -4.46 15.63 11.85
N LEU A 36 -3.63 14.59 11.82
CA LEU A 36 -3.25 13.78 12.99
C LEU A 36 -2.03 14.37 13.73
N GLY A 37 -1.52 15.52 13.31
CA GLY A 37 -0.38 16.18 13.93
C GLY A 37 0.98 15.59 13.56
N ALA A 38 1.06 14.74 12.54
CA ALA A 38 2.32 14.23 12.00
C ALA A 38 2.90 15.15 10.94
N SER A 39 4.22 15.08 10.70
CA SER A 39 4.93 15.80 9.66
C SER A 39 5.27 14.82 8.52
N PRO A 40 4.78 15.03 7.28
CA PRO A 40 5.13 14.18 6.15
C PRO A 40 6.49 14.56 5.56
N LEU A 41 7.31 13.54 5.23
CA LEU A 41 8.58 13.68 4.49
C LEU A 41 8.53 12.75 3.27
N ILE A 42 8.66 13.33 2.07
CA ILE A 42 8.57 12.55 0.83
C ILE A 42 9.95 12.02 0.45
N ILE A 43 10.06 10.71 0.21
CA ILE A 43 11.26 10.07 -0.36
C ILE A 43 11.06 10.03 -1.88
N PRO A 44 11.88 10.75 -2.67
CA PRO A 44 11.75 10.80 -4.13
C PRO A 44 12.01 9.45 -4.82
N LEU A 45 11.45 9.26 -6.02
CA LEU A 45 11.84 8.16 -6.90
C LEU A 45 13.32 8.29 -7.30
N GLY A 46 14.01 7.15 -7.34
CA GLY A 46 15.43 7.10 -7.70
C GLY A 46 16.38 7.42 -6.54
N THR A 47 15.86 7.61 -5.32
CA THR A 47 16.71 7.67 -4.12
C THR A 47 17.40 6.33 -3.90
N ASP A 48 18.71 6.33 -3.72
CA ASP A 48 19.46 5.09 -3.47
C ASP A 48 19.25 4.53 -2.06
N PRO A 49 19.54 3.23 -1.82
CA PRO A 49 19.28 2.61 -0.52
C PRO A 49 20.01 3.25 0.66
N LEU A 50 21.22 3.81 0.48
CA LEU A 50 21.95 4.47 1.55
C LEU A 50 21.29 5.79 1.95
N GLU A 51 20.78 6.54 0.98
CA GLU A 51 20.01 7.75 1.26
C GLU A 51 18.64 7.44 1.87
N ILE A 52 17.98 6.35 1.44
CA ILE A 52 16.74 5.88 2.07
C ILE A 52 17.00 5.53 3.54
N ASP A 53 18.07 4.80 3.84
CA ASP A 53 18.47 4.44 5.20
C ASP A 53 18.67 5.69 6.08
N ARG A 54 19.41 6.65 5.55
CA ARG A 54 19.64 7.93 6.23
C ARG A 54 18.34 8.69 6.47
N ILE A 55 17.47 8.80 5.48
CA ILE A 55 16.18 9.49 5.62
C ILE A 55 15.32 8.81 6.69
N LEU A 56 15.18 7.48 6.61
CA LEU A 56 14.38 6.70 7.54
C LEU A 56 14.92 6.74 8.97
N SER A 57 16.24 6.93 9.17
CA SER A 57 16.81 7.07 10.50
C SER A 57 16.26 8.27 11.27
N PHE A 58 15.83 9.32 10.58
CA PHE A 58 15.20 10.51 11.18
C PHE A 58 13.68 10.38 11.31
N CYS A 59 13.05 9.41 10.65
CA CYS A 59 11.60 9.25 10.63
C CYS A 59 11.12 8.32 11.75
N ASP A 60 9.89 8.54 12.20
CA ASP A 60 9.22 7.69 13.20
C ASP A 60 8.44 6.54 12.57
N GLY A 61 8.19 6.56 11.26
CA GLY A 61 7.48 5.54 10.52
C GLY A 61 7.50 5.75 9.01
N LEU A 62 7.01 4.74 8.29
CA LEU A 62 6.91 4.70 6.83
C LEU A 62 5.45 4.53 6.40
N LEU A 63 5.00 5.37 5.48
CA LEU A 63 3.71 5.25 4.78
C LEU A 63 3.95 4.89 3.31
N LEU A 64 3.42 3.74 2.89
CA LEU A 64 3.35 3.30 1.50
C LEU A 64 1.96 3.63 0.96
N THR A 65 1.90 4.33 -0.17
CA THR A 65 0.62 4.84 -0.71
C THR A 65 0.06 3.97 -1.81
N GLY A 66 -1.22 4.16 -2.13
CA GLY A 66 -1.86 3.60 -3.32
C GLY A 66 -1.26 4.10 -4.63
N GLY A 67 -1.56 3.42 -5.74
CA GLY A 67 -1.03 3.78 -7.06
C GLY A 67 -1.19 2.71 -8.11
N GLU A 68 -0.23 2.63 -9.01
CA GLU A 68 -0.11 1.69 -10.11
C GLU A 68 0.01 0.25 -9.62
N ASP A 69 -0.11 -0.73 -10.52
CA ASP A 69 0.06 -2.14 -10.18
C ASP A 69 1.50 -2.47 -9.75
N VAL A 70 1.64 -3.52 -8.96
CA VAL A 70 2.94 -4.09 -8.60
C VAL A 70 3.41 -5.03 -9.71
N ASP A 71 4.67 -4.90 -10.14
CA ASP A 71 5.25 -5.77 -11.17
C ASP A 71 5.20 -7.26 -10.74
N PRO A 72 4.50 -8.14 -11.50
CA PRO A 72 4.37 -9.55 -11.17
C PRO A 72 5.69 -10.32 -11.17
N SER A 73 6.73 -9.83 -11.82
CA SER A 73 8.07 -10.42 -11.75
C SER A 73 8.63 -10.45 -10.33
N LEU A 74 8.19 -9.54 -9.46
CA LEU A 74 8.62 -9.45 -8.05
C LEU A 74 8.10 -10.60 -7.18
N TYR A 75 7.01 -11.26 -7.62
CA TYR A 75 6.47 -12.46 -6.97
C TYR A 75 6.45 -13.69 -7.88
N GLY A 76 7.29 -13.68 -8.93
CA GLY A 76 7.60 -14.84 -9.77
C GLY A 76 6.49 -15.23 -10.74
N GLU A 77 5.57 -14.35 -11.07
CA GLU A 77 4.49 -14.58 -12.03
C GLU A 77 4.74 -13.84 -13.36
N ALA A 78 4.19 -14.38 -14.46
CA ALA A 78 4.13 -13.68 -15.73
C ALA A 78 3.01 -12.62 -15.70
N PRO A 79 3.14 -11.51 -16.46
CA PRO A 79 2.10 -10.49 -16.54
C PRO A 79 0.78 -11.08 -17.08
N HIS A 80 -0.32 -10.79 -16.39
CA HIS A 80 -1.67 -11.08 -16.85
C HIS A 80 -2.11 -10.07 -17.92
N GLU A 81 -2.99 -10.46 -18.84
CA GLU A 81 -3.47 -9.58 -19.93
C GLU A 81 -4.18 -8.30 -19.44
N LYS A 82 -4.74 -8.35 -18.23
CA LYS A 82 -5.42 -7.22 -17.58
C LYS A 82 -4.54 -6.48 -16.56
N LEU A 83 -3.24 -6.77 -16.51
CA LEU A 83 -2.31 -6.00 -15.69
C LEU A 83 -2.36 -4.53 -16.11
N GLY A 84 -2.47 -3.63 -15.14
CA GLY A 84 -2.44 -2.19 -15.35
C GLY A 84 -1.03 -1.66 -15.57
N ALA A 85 -0.87 -0.36 -15.41
CA ALA A 85 0.45 0.27 -15.50
C ALA A 85 1.32 -0.10 -14.30
N ILE A 86 2.60 -0.35 -14.54
CA ILE A 86 3.62 -0.58 -13.51
C ILE A 86 4.69 0.53 -13.58
N ASP A 87 5.29 0.87 -12.45
CA ASP A 87 6.50 1.71 -12.39
C ASP A 87 7.61 0.98 -11.61
N PRO A 88 8.57 0.32 -12.30
CA PRO A 88 9.65 -0.41 -11.66
C PRO A 88 10.53 0.45 -10.74
N ARG A 89 10.59 1.77 -10.96
CA ARG A 89 11.34 2.69 -10.09
C ARG A 89 10.65 2.83 -8.74
N ARG A 90 9.31 2.84 -8.76
CA ARG A 90 8.49 2.90 -7.56
C ARG A 90 8.54 1.59 -6.79
N ASP A 91 8.45 0.47 -7.50
CA ASP A 91 8.60 -0.85 -6.89
C ASP A 91 9.96 -0.97 -6.18
N ALA A 92 11.04 -0.56 -6.84
CA ALA A 92 12.39 -0.59 -6.25
C ALA A 92 12.50 0.33 -5.02
N LEU A 93 11.92 1.53 -5.07
CA LEU A 93 11.89 2.45 -3.93
C LEU A 93 11.12 1.83 -2.75
N ASP A 94 9.91 1.33 -3.00
CA ASP A 94 9.05 0.78 -1.95
C ASP A 94 9.67 -0.47 -1.31
N ILE A 95 10.22 -1.42 -2.09
CA ILE A 95 10.90 -2.61 -1.58
C ILE A 95 12.10 -2.22 -0.71
N SER A 96 12.94 -1.29 -1.18
CA SER A 96 14.10 -0.82 -0.42
C SER A 96 13.68 -0.14 0.87
N ALA A 97 12.68 0.73 0.82
CA ALA A 97 12.17 1.43 2.00
C ALA A 97 11.56 0.46 3.03
N ILE A 98 10.83 -0.58 2.58
CA ILE A 98 10.28 -1.63 3.46
C ILE A 98 11.41 -2.39 4.17
N GLN A 99 12.42 -2.86 3.42
CA GLN A 99 13.54 -3.62 3.98
C GLN A 99 14.31 -2.80 5.01
N ILE A 100 14.58 -1.54 4.73
CA ILE A 100 15.30 -0.63 5.61
C ILE A 100 14.45 -0.27 6.83
N ALA A 101 13.18 0.11 6.65
CA ALA A 101 12.28 0.40 7.77
C ALA A 101 12.16 -0.79 8.73
N ARG A 102 12.08 -2.02 8.18
CA ARG A 102 12.09 -3.26 8.96
C ARG A 102 13.39 -3.42 9.75
N SER A 103 14.55 -3.23 9.12
CA SER A 103 15.85 -3.34 9.80
C SER A 103 16.02 -2.32 10.93
N GLN A 104 15.46 -1.13 10.76
CA GLN A 104 15.40 -0.07 11.76
C GLN A 104 14.22 -0.20 12.74
N GLN A 105 13.42 -1.28 12.66
CA GLN A 105 12.25 -1.52 13.50
C GLN A 105 11.21 -0.37 13.47
N LYS A 106 11.08 0.32 12.36
CA LYS A 106 10.10 1.37 12.16
C LYS A 106 8.73 0.79 11.84
N PRO A 107 7.64 1.35 12.35
CA PRO A 107 6.29 0.98 11.92
C PRO A 107 6.08 1.33 10.45
N ILE A 108 5.37 0.44 9.76
CA ILE A 108 5.02 0.59 8.33
C ILE A 108 3.51 0.53 8.20
N LEU A 109 2.92 1.49 7.49
CA LEU A 109 1.53 1.46 7.06
C LEU A 109 1.47 1.41 5.53
N GLY A 110 0.88 0.36 4.97
CA GLY A 110 0.60 0.23 3.55
C GLY A 110 -0.89 0.44 3.26
N ILE A 111 -1.23 1.31 2.30
CA ILE A 111 -2.61 1.57 1.88
C ILE A 111 -2.78 1.20 0.42
N CYS A 112 -3.79 0.35 0.10
CA CYS A 112 -4.08 -0.14 -1.25
C CYS A 112 -2.83 -0.82 -1.85
N ARG A 113 -2.25 -0.29 -2.94
CA ARG A 113 -0.98 -0.78 -3.48
C ARG A 113 0.12 -0.90 -2.41
N GLY A 114 0.14 0.02 -1.42
CA GLY A 114 1.11 -0.05 -0.32
C GLY A 114 1.00 -1.34 0.51
N CYS A 115 -0.21 -1.85 0.75
CA CYS A 115 -0.43 -3.16 1.37
C CYS A 115 0.05 -4.29 0.46
N GLN A 116 -0.20 -4.18 -0.85
CA GLN A 116 0.18 -5.19 -1.84
C GLN A 116 1.70 -5.33 -1.98
N ILE A 117 2.43 -4.22 -2.15
CA ILE A 117 3.89 -4.24 -2.25
C ILE A 117 4.54 -4.67 -0.93
N LEU A 118 3.93 -4.34 0.22
CA LEU A 118 4.36 -4.84 1.52
C LEU A 118 4.27 -6.38 1.56
N ASN A 119 3.14 -6.94 1.14
CA ASN A 119 2.96 -8.39 1.04
C ASN A 119 4.02 -9.04 0.15
N VAL A 120 4.27 -8.46 -1.03
CA VAL A 120 5.27 -8.94 -2.00
C VAL A 120 6.70 -8.86 -1.41
N ALA A 121 7.03 -7.79 -0.70
CA ALA A 121 8.33 -7.64 -0.02
C ALA A 121 8.60 -8.73 1.03
N TYR A 122 7.55 -9.36 1.54
CA TYR A 122 7.63 -10.50 2.47
C TYR A 122 7.46 -11.86 1.75
N GLY A 123 7.52 -11.89 0.43
CA GLY A 123 7.44 -13.12 -0.39
C GLY A 123 6.03 -13.62 -0.63
N GLY A 124 5.03 -12.78 -0.44
CA GLY A 124 3.65 -13.06 -0.82
C GLY A 124 3.39 -12.83 -2.31
N SER A 125 2.19 -13.15 -2.77
CA SER A 125 1.75 -12.95 -4.16
C SER A 125 0.42 -12.23 -4.24
N LEU A 126 0.03 -11.79 -5.46
CA LEU A 126 -1.17 -11.02 -5.70
C LEU A 126 -2.07 -11.70 -6.75
N TYR A 127 -3.37 -11.49 -6.65
CA TYR A 127 -4.25 -11.52 -7.82
C TYR A 127 -3.95 -10.28 -8.64
N GLN A 128 -3.58 -10.45 -9.90
CA GLN A 128 -3.25 -9.35 -10.81
C GLN A 128 -4.48 -8.63 -11.34
N ASP A 129 -5.62 -9.35 -11.39
CA ASP A 129 -6.93 -8.79 -11.72
C ASP A 129 -7.99 -9.66 -11.02
N ILE A 130 -8.75 -9.05 -10.12
CA ILE A 130 -9.78 -9.74 -9.32
C ILE A 130 -10.86 -10.29 -10.24
N ASP A 131 -11.37 -9.48 -11.17
CA ASP A 131 -12.45 -9.85 -12.08
C ASP A 131 -12.12 -11.10 -12.90
N ALA A 132 -10.86 -11.19 -13.37
CA ALA A 132 -10.43 -12.30 -14.22
C ALA A 132 -10.08 -13.56 -13.41
N GLN A 133 -9.51 -13.40 -12.23
CA GLN A 133 -8.95 -14.49 -11.43
C GLN A 133 -9.86 -14.96 -10.29
N ARG A 134 -10.87 -14.18 -9.94
CA ARG A 134 -11.89 -14.45 -8.91
C ARG A 134 -13.28 -14.08 -9.43
N PRO A 135 -13.88 -14.85 -10.34
CA PRO A 135 -15.13 -14.48 -11.04
C PRO A 135 -16.36 -14.35 -10.13
N GLN A 136 -16.28 -14.80 -8.88
CA GLN A 136 -17.30 -14.59 -7.84
C GLN A 136 -16.69 -13.73 -6.74
N HIS A 137 -16.87 -12.44 -6.82
CA HIS A 137 -16.35 -11.44 -5.88
C HIS A 137 -17.31 -10.26 -5.72
N ASP A 138 -17.12 -9.50 -4.64
CA ASP A 138 -17.80 -8.23 -4.40
C ASP A 138 -17.23 -7.11 -5.29
N GLU A 139 -17.82 -5.93 -5.23
CA GLU A 139 -17.30 -4.77 -5.95
C GLU A 139 -16.07 -4.21 -5.24
N HIS A 140 -14.88 -4.37 -5.84
CA HIS A 140 -13.61 -3.83 -5.33
C HIS A 140 -13.10 -2.61 -6.08
N ASN A 141 -13.74 -2.21 -7.19
CA ASN A 141 -13.34 -1.06 -7.99
C ASN A 141 -14.52 -0.12 -8.23
N GLN A 142 -14.89 0.61 -7.20
CA GLN A 142 -16.05 1.50 -7.22
C GLN A 142 -15.86 2.71 -8.12
N SER A 143 -16.94 3.15 -8.77
CA SER A 143 -16.99 4.39 -9.54
C SER A 143 -17.12 5.66 -8.69
N ARG A 144 -17.50 5.56 -7.40
CA ARG A 144 -17.77 6.69 -6.51
C ARG A 144 -17.03 6.58 -5.18
N GLN A 145 -16.18 7.57 -4.92
CA GLN A 145 -15.27 7.59 -3.74
C GLN A 145 -15.95 7.76 -2.37
N GLN A 146 -17.24 8.00 -2.31
CA GLN A 146 -17.95 8.33 -1.05
C GLN A 146 -18.88 7.21 -0.57
N GLU A 147 -18.96 6.11 -1.30
CA GLU A 147 -19.82 4.97 -0.96
C GLU A 147 -18.97 3.83 -0.39
N PHE A 148 -19.56 3.04 0.48
CA PHE A 148 -18.93 1.81 0.96
C PHE A 148 -19.24 0.68 -0.02
N ALA A 149 -18.21 -0.07 -0.42
CA ALA A 149 -18.33 -1.20 -1.35
C ALA A 149 -18.83 -2.45 -0.62
N HIS A 150 -18.06 -2.86 0.39
CA HIS A 150 -18.27 -4.13 1.06
C HIS A 150 -18.00 -4.03 2.57
N SER A 151 -18.35 -5.07 3.30
CA SER A 151 -17.96 -5.25 4.69
C SER A 151 -16.50 -5.73 4.76
N LEU A 152 -15.83 -5.37 5.84
CA LEU A 152 -14.51 -5.86 6.18
C LEU A 152 -14.60 -6.55 7.55
N HIS A 153 -14.40 -7.85 7.57
CA HIS A 153 -14.40 -8.70 8.76
C HIS A 153 -13.00 -8.73 9.36
N LEU A 154 -12.86 -8.13 10.53
CA LEU A 154 -11.57 -8.05 11.22
C LEU A 154 -11.32 -9.27 12.09
N VAL A 155 -10.08 -9.73 12.12
CA VAL A 155 -9.64 -10.70 13.11
C VAL A 155 -9.61 -9.99 14.47
N ALA A 156 -10.44 -10.42 15.41
CA ALA A 156 -10.67 -9.72 16.70
C ALA A 156 -9.39 -9.50 17.53
N THR A 157 -8.38 -10.35 17.35
CA THR A 157 -7.08 -10.25 18.04
C THR A 157 -6.03 -9.46 17.28
N SER A 158 -6.39 -8.90 16.12
CA SER A 158 -5.47 -8.14 15.28
C SER A 158 -5.17 -6.74 15.85
N LYS A 159 -4.03 -6.17 15.47
CA LYS A 159 -3.73 -4.76 15.76
C LYS A 159 -4.75 -3.85 15.10
N LEU A 160 -5.16 -4.17 13.87
CA LEU A 160 -6.17 -3.39 13.17
C LEU A 160 -7.48 -3.31 13.95
N ALA A 161 -7.97 -4.44 14.47
CA ALA A 161 -9.15 -4.47 15.34
C ALA A 161 -8.95 -3.68 16.64
N SER A 162 -7.72 -3.66 17.19
CA SER A 162 -7.43 -2.85 18.38
C SER A 162 -7.52 -1.35 18.13
N PHE A 163 -7.33 -0.89 16.89
CA PHE A 163 -7.42 0.52 16.50
C PHE A 163 -8.83 0.92 16.08
N LEU A 164 -9.54 0.06 15.34
CA LEU A 164 -10.82 0.36 14.71
C LEU A 164 -12.02 -0.15 15.51
N GLY A 165 -11.80 -1.03 16.47
CA GLY A 165 -12.82 -1.81 17.18
C GLY A 165 -12.92 -3.22 16.62
N PRO A 166 -13.46 -4.18 17.40
CA PRO A 166 -13.54 -5.60 17.02
C PRO A 166 -14.71 -5.93 16.08
N GLU A 167 -15.52 -4.95 15.73
CA GLU A 167 -16.72 -5.12 14.90
C GLU A 167 -16.35 -5.07 13.42
N ASP A 168 -17.21 -5.66 12.58
CA ASP A 168 -17.13 -5.52 11.14
C ASP A 168 -17.30 -4.06 10.74
N ILE A 169 -16.45 -3.59 9.84
CA ILE A 169 -16.48 -2.23 9.34
C ILE A 169 -16.87 -2.21 7.87
N ARG A 170 -17.44 -1.09 7.40
CA ARG A 170 -17.68 -0.86 5.98
C ARG A 170 -16.51 -0.12 5.36
N ALA A 171 -15.98 -0.62 4.25
CA ALA A 171 -14.88 -0.02 3.51
C ALA A 171 -15.30 0.44 2.11
N ASN A 172 -14.69 1.53 1.66
CA ASN A 172 -14.66 1.88 0.24
C ASN A 172 -13.54 1.08 -0.45
N SER A 173 -13.67 0.86 -1.75
CA SER A 173 -12.75 0.01 -2.48
C SER A 173 -12.45 0.56 -3.89
N PHE A 174 -11.16 0.67 -4.23
CA PHE A 174 -10.66 1.25 -5.48
C PHE A 174 -9.44 0.49 -5.97
N HIS A 175 -9.54 -0.83 -6.08
CA HIS A 175 -8.46 -1.66 -6.57
C HIS A 175 -8.99 -2.83 -7.40
N HIS A 176 -8.20 -3.30 -8.33
CA HIS A 176 -8.46 -4.51 -9.11
C HIS A 176 -7.43 -5.61 -8.83
N GLN A 177 -6.38 -5.30 -8.05
CA GLN A 177 -5.43 -6.28 -7.52
C GLN A 177 -5.71 -6.55 -6.04
N ALA A 178 -5.43 -7.77 -5.58
CA ALA A 178 -5.58 -8.14 -4.16
C ALA A 178 -4.49 -9.13 -3.70
N VAL A 179 -4.31 -9.25 -2.39
CA VAL A 179 -3.42 -10.25 -1.79
C VAL A 179 -3.96 -11.66 -2.11
N LYS A 180 -3.11 -12.52 -2.72
CA LYS A 180 -3.41 -13.91 -3.07
C LYS A 180 -2.83 -14.88 -2.04
N ALA A 181 -1.53 -14.78 -1.82
CA ALA A 181 -0.83 -15.52 -0.76
C ALA A 181 -0.14 -14.53 0.16
N VAL A 182 -0.33 -14.71 1.47
CA VAL A 182 0.28 -13.83 2.48
C VAL A 182 1.76 -14.14 2.61
N GLY A 183 2.58 -13.08 2.68
CA GLY A 183 4.03 -13.17 2.83
C GLY A 183 4.47 -13.78 4.17
N THR A 184 5.68 -14.30 4.20
CA THR A 184 6.24 -14.98 5.37
C THR A 184 6.37 -14.03 6.56
N GLY A 185 5.75 -14.39 7.68
CA GLY A 185 5.76 -13.59 8.92
C GLY A 185 4.67 -12.53 8.97
N LEU A 186 3.80 -12.46 7.96
CA LEU A 186 2.58 -11.68 7.99
C LEU A 186 1.37 -12.60 8.23
N VAL A 187 0.27 -12.03 8.70
CA VAL A 187 -1.02 -12.70 8.87
C VAL A 187 -2.12 -11.86 8.26
N ALA A 188 -3.17 -12.50 7.72
CA ALA A 188 -4.37 -11.79 7.31
C ALA A 188 -5.11 -11.29 8.56
N SER A 189 -5.38 -10.00 8.62
CA SER A 189 -6.05 -9.34 9.74
C SER A 189 -7.45 -8.82 9.40
N GLY A 190 -7.83 -8.87 8.11
CA GLY A 190 -9.18 -8.55 7.66
C GLY A 190 -9.48 -9.12 6.30
N GLN A 191 -10.75 -9.50 6.07
CA GLN A 191 -11.24 -10.07 4.81
C GLN A 191 -12.61 -9.47 4.45
N SER A 192 -12.88 -9.32 3.16
CA SER A 192 -14.20 -8.98 2.64
C SER A 192 -15.18 -10.15 2.68
N ASP A 193 -16.47 -9.90 2.41
CA ASP A 193 -17.53 -10.92 2.39
C ASP A 193 -17.22 -12.06 1.39
N ASP A 194 -16.56 -11.77 0.28
CA ASP A 194 -16.13 -12.75 -0.73
C ASP A 194 -14.81 -13.47 -0.39
N GLY A 195 -14.21 -13.16 0.77
CA GLY A 195 -13.02 -13.81 1.30
C GLY A 195 -11.69 -13.27 0.72
N LEU A 196 -11.70 -12.13 0.02
CA LEU A 196 -10.45 -11.46 -0.35
C LEU A 196 -9.77 -10.86 0.89
N ILE A 197 -8.44 -10.96 0.92
CA ILE A 197 -7.63 -10.40 2.00
C ILE A 197 -7.47 -8.91 1.75
N GLU A 198 -8.06 -8.11 2.65
CA GLU A 198 -8.05 -6.64 2.60
C GLU A 198 -7.07 -6.02 3.58
N ALA A 199 -6.67 -6.75 4.62
CA ALA A 199 -5.71 -6.29 5.61
C ALA A 199 -4.74 -7.40 6.02
N ILE A 200 -3.47 -7.01 6.22
CA ILE A 200 -2.37 -7.86 6.69
C ILE A 200 -1.59 -7.12 7.78
N GLU A 201 -1.00 -7.87 8.70
CA GLU A 201 -0.11 -7.35 9.74
C GLU A 201 1.04 -8.32 10.08
#